data_c6e480bc82a4f11982e9be13aacdea36
#
_entry.id   c6e480bc82a4f11982e9be13aacdea36
#
_cell.length_a   1.000
_cell.length_b   1.000
_cell.length_c   1.000
_cell.angle_alpha   90.00
_cell.angle_beta   90.00
_cell.angle_gamma   90.00
#
_symmetry.space_group_name_H-M   'P 1'
#
loop_
_entity.id
_entity.type
_entity.pdbx_description
1 polymer ?
#
loop_
_entity_poly.entity_id
_entity_poly.type
_entity_poly.pdbx_seq_one_letter_code
_entity_poly.pdbx_strand_id
1 'polypeptide(L)'
;IRDIGVTGVQTCALPIFKAQFESEVVYGSLESDLADQGVIFTDTDTAVREHPELLREHFGKIIPPEDNKFAALNSAVWSGGSFIYVPKGVHINFPLQAYFRINAESMGQFERTMIIVDEGASIHYVEGCTAPMYSTESLHSAVVEVVVKKDARCRYTTIQNWANNIYNLVTKRAHAYADATMEWVDGNLGSKLTMKYPAVHMKEPGARGEILSIAFASGGQHQDAGAKLVHEAPNTTGQIISKSISKDRKSTRLNSSHANISYAVFC
;
A
#
# COMPACT_ATOMS: atom_id res chain seq x y z
N ILE A 1 1.53 30.46 2.94
CA ILE A 1 1.14 29.18 3.58
C ILE A 1 -0.28 29.41 4.07
N ARG A 2 -1.28 28.95 3.31
CA ARG A 2 -2.67 28.95 3.77
C ARG A 2 -2.78 27.86 4.81
N ASP A 3 -3.34 28.23 5.95
CA ASP A 3 -3.62 27.38 7.10
C ASP A 3 -4.50 26.21 6.66
N ILE A 4 -3.85 25.07 6.34
CA ILE A 4 -4.55 23.83 6.06
C ILE A 4 -4.87 23.29 7.44
N GLY A 5 -6.11 23.50 7.91
CA GLY A 5 -6.58 23.03 9.19
C GLY A 5 -6.50 21.51 9.34
N VAL A 6 -5.31 20.97 9.47
CA VAL A 6 -5.04 19.62 9.95
C VAL A 6 -4.97 19.70 11.47
N THR A 7 -6.14 19.93 12.08
CA THR A 7 -6.28 19.79 13.52
C THR A 7 -6.28 18.30 13.86
N GLY A 8 -5.20 17.84 14.48
CA GLY A 8 -5.16 16.57 15.19
C GLY A 8 -4.08 15.58 14.82
N VAL A 9 -3.16 15.86 13.91
CA VAL A 9 -1.93 15.09 13.81
C VAL A 9 -0.87 15.82 14.59
N GLN A 10 -0.73 15.50 15.86
CA GLN A 10 0.44 15.89 16.64
C GLN A 10 1.63 15.19 16.01
N THR A 11 2.40 15.94 15.26
CA THR A 11 3.65 15.51 14.65
C THR A 11 4.66 15.24 15.76
N CYS A 12 4.68 14.03 16.29
CA CYS A 12 5.92 13.48 16.82
C CYS A 12 6.88 13.42 15.63
N ALA A 13 7.87 14.27 15.62
CA ALA A 13 8.95 14.43 14.67
C ALA A 13 9.23 13.17 13.82
N LEU A 14 8.51 13.02 12.73
CA LEU A 14 8.84 12.06 11.69
C LEU A 14 9.39 12.88 10.53
N PRO A 15 10.64 12.67 10.15
CA PRO A 15 11.36 13.60 9.28
C PRO A 15 10.94 13.56 7.81
N ILE A 16 10.10 12.60 7.40
CA ILE A 16 9.74 12.46 6.00
C ILE A 16 8.25 12.28 5.84
N PHE A 17 7.60 13.32 5.33
CA PHE A 17 6.18 13.33 5.05
C PHE A 17 5.92 13.80 3.62
N LYS A 18 5.11 13.06 2.89
CA LYS A 18 4.61 13.45 1.59
C LYS A 18 3.09 13.53 1.65
N ALA A 19 2.52 14.66 1.28
CA ALA A 19 1.08 14.84 1.20
C ALA A 19 0.65 15.02 -0.26
N GLN A 20 -0.34 14.25 -0.67
CA GLN A 20 -0.93 14.31 -1.99
C GLN A 20 -2.44 14.53 -1.86
N PHE A 21 -2.95 15.57 -2.52
CA PHE A 21 -4.37 15.83 -2.66
C PHE A 21 -4.80 15.49 -4.09
N GLU A 22 -5.78 14.58 -4.21
CA GLU A 22 -6.18 14.04 -5.50
C GLU A 22 -4.98 13.39 -6.21
N SER A 23 -4.49 13.99 -7.28
CA SER A 23 -3.29 13.53 -8.00
C SER A 23 -2.10 14.48 -7.87
N GLU A 24 -2.24 15.58 -7.09
CA GLU A 24 -1.19 16.60 -6.95
C GLU A 24 -0.42 16.46 -5.65
N VAL A 25 0.91 16.50 -5.74
CA VAL A 25 1.81 16.56 -4.58
C VAL A 25 1.81 17.99 -4.05
N VAL A 26 1.27 18.20 -2.86
CA VAL A 26 1.21 19.51 -2.22
C VAL A 26 2.33 19.74 -1.22
N TYR A 27 2.97 18.68 -0.74
CA TYR A 27 4.11 18.73 0.14
C TYR A 27 4.97 17.47 -0.02
N GLY A 28 6.27 17.65 -0.06
CA GLY A 28 7.22 16.53 -0.06
C GLY A 28 8.58 16.98 0.47
N SER A 29 9.14 16.18 1.33
CA SER A 29 10.53 16.35 1.81
C SER A 29 11.16 14.98 1.98
N LEU A 30 12.43 14.90 1.65
CA LEU A 30 13.30 13.78 1.95
C LEU A 30 14.49 14.34 2.71
N GLU A 31 14.91 13.68 3.79
CA GLU A 31 16.14 14.09 4.47
C GLU A 31 17.33 13.98 3.52
N SER A 32 18.22 14.98 3.57
CA SER A 32 19.41 15.04 2.72
C SER A 32 20.25 13.77 2.81
N ASP A 33 20.43 13.24 4.03
CA ASP A 33 21.22 12.05 4.30
C ASP A 33 20.70 10.79 3.59
N LEU A 34 19.39 10.68 3.33
CA LEU A 34 18.82 9.59 2.56
C LEU A 34 18.98 9.81 1.05
N ALA A 35 18.83 11.07 0.60
CA ALA A 35 19.07 11.42 -0.79
C ALA A 35 20.55 11.18 -1.16
N ASP A 36 21.48 11.51 -0.26
CA ASP A 36 22.92 11.28 -0.42
C ASP A 36 23.27 9.78 -0.49
N GLN A 37 22.46 8.92 0.13
CA GLN A 37 22.56 7.46 0.02
C GLN A 37 21.89 6.90 -1.24
N GLY A 38 21.32 7.77 -2.09
CA GLY A 38 20.65 7.38 -3.33
C GLY A 38 19.21 6.89 -3.15
N VAL A 39 18.59 7.11 -1.98
CA VAL A 39 17.17 6.82 -1.78
C VAL A 39 16.33 7.80 -2.60
N ILE A 40 15.38 7.26 -3.36
CA ILE A 40 14.41 8.06 -4.11
C ILE A 40 13.06 7.92 -3.43
N PHE A 41 12.42 9.05 -3.13
CA PHE A 41 11.04 9.11 -2.68
C PHE A 41 10.34 10.28 -3.38
N THR A 42 9.57 9.96 -4.41
CA THR A 42 8.86 10.94 -5.22
C THR A 42 7.47 10.44 -5.59
N ASP A 43 6.70 11.20 -6.35
CA ASP A 43 5.48 10.70 -6.96
C ASP A 43 5.79 9.89 -8.22
N THR A 44 4.85 9.04 -8.61
CA THR A 44 5.04 8.14 -9.74
C THR A 44 5.11 8.88 -11.08
N ASP A 45 4.39 10.00 -11.24
CA ASP A 45 4.45 10.82 -12.46
C ASP A 45 5.84 11.43 -12.65
N THR A 46 6.45 11.90 -11.58
CA THR A 46 7.84 12.39 -11.57
C THR A 46 8.81 11.27 -11.84
N ALA A 47 8.63 10.11 -11.20
CA ALA A 47 9.50 8.94 -11.40
C ALA A 47 9.51 8.45 -12.86
N VAL A 48 8.37 8.48 -13.55
CA VAL A 48 8.29 8.12 -14.97
C VAL A 48 9.17 9.03 -15.83
N ARG A 49 9.27 10.31 -15.47
CA ARG A 49 10.08 11.29 -16.21
C ARG A 49 11.55 11.23 -15.86
N GLU A 50 11.88 11.10 -14.57
CA GLU A 50 13.23 11.29 -14.05
C GLU A 50 13.99 9.96 -13.84
N HIS A 51 13.25 8.85 -13.61
CA HIS A 51 13.83 7.54 -13.33
C HIS A 51 13.20 6.42 -14.18
N PRO A 52 13.04 6.59 -15.51
CA PRO A 52 12.33 5.63 -16.35
C PRO A 52 13.00 4.26 -16.39
N GLU A 53 14.30 4.17 -16.17
CA GLU A 53 15.06 2.91 -16.13
C GLU A 53 14.63 2.01 -14.99
N LEU A 54 14.37 2.57 -13.78
CA LEU A 54 13.93 1.81 -12.60
C LEU A 54 12.50 1.29 -12.77
N LEU A 55 11.65 2.06 -13.47
CA LEU A 55 10.26 1.70 -13.68
C LEU A 55 10.08 0.66 -14.79
N ARG A 56 10.85 0.71 -15.88
CA ARG A 56 10.70 -0.19 -17.04
C ARG A 56 10.78 -1.67 -16.69
N GLU A 57 11.54 -2.02 -15.68
CA GLU A 57 11.71 -3.41 -15.28
C GLU A 57 10.48 -3.98 -14.57
N HIS A 58 9.77 -3.17 -13.77
CA HIS A 58 8.78 -3.68 -12.84
C HIS A 58 7.38 -3.08 -13.01
N PHE A 59 7.28 -1.82 -13.40
CA PHE A 59 6.00 -1.08 -13.44
C PHE A 59 5.00 -1.69 -14.41
N GLY A 60 3.81 -2.02 -13.90
CA GLY A 60 2.75 -2.66 -14.66
C GLY A 60 2.96 -4.13 -14.98
N LYS A 61 4.01 -4.76 -14.41
CA LYS A 61 4.31 -6.18 -14.65
C LYS A 61 3.96 -7.09 -13.47
N ILE A 62 3.93 -6.55 -12.27
CA ILE A 62 3.48 -7.27 -11.07
C ILE A 62 1.96 -7.34 -11.04
N ILE A 63 1.31 -6.22 -11.40
CA ILE A 63 -0.15 -6.13 -11.58
C ILE A 63 -0.41 -5.60 -12.98
N PRO A 64 -0.46 -6.48 -14.00
CA PRO A 64 -0.76 -6.05 -15.36
C PRO A 64 -2.24 -5.65 -15.51
N PRO A 65 -2.61 -4.94 -16.59
CA PRO A 65 -4.00 -4.54 -16.85
C PRO A 65 -5.00 -5.70 -16.88
N GLU A 66 -4.55 -6.88 -17.28
CA GLU A 66 -5.36 -8.09 -17.40
C GLU A 66 -5.67 -8.76 -16.05
N ASP A 67 -5.05 -8.33 -14.97
CA ASP A 67 -5.22 -8.93 -13.64
C ASP A 67 -6.68 -8.89 -13.17
N ASN A 68 -7.27 -7.72 -13.27
CA ASN A 68 -8.70 -7.52 -12.99
C ASN A 68 -9.19 -6.17 -13.58
N LYS A 69 -10.51 -5.98 -13.60
CA LYS A 69 -11.11 -4.77 -14.20
C LYS A 69 -10.67 -3.44 -13.55
N PHE A 70 -10.30 -3.44 -12.27
CA PHE A 70 -9.83 -2.24 -11.57
C PHE A 70 -8.36 -1.98 -11.85
N ALA A 71 -7.56 -3.02 -12.03
CA ALA A 71 -6.19 -2.90 -12.54
C ALA A 71 -6.18 -2.36 -13.96
N ALA A 72 -7.10 -2.82 -14.83
CA ALA A 72 -7.28 -2.28 -16.17
C ALA A 72 -7.65 -0.79 -16.14
N LEU A 73 -8.64 -0.42 -15.33
CA LEU A 73 -9.06 0.97 -15.16
C LEU A 73 -7.90 1.84 -14.64
N ASN A 74 -7.24 1.42 -13.57
CA ASN A 74 -6.08 2.14 -13.04
C ASN A 74 -4.99 2.30 -14.11
N SER A 75 -4.66 1.23 -14.84
CA SER A 75 -3.64 1.28 -15.89
C SER A 75 -3.95 2.27 -17.01
N ALA A 76 -5.24 2.52 -17.28
CA ALA A 76 -5.67 3.47 -18.31
C ALA A 76 -5.65 4.93 -17.86
N VAL A 77 -5.88 5.20 -16.54
CA VAL A 77 -6.14 6.56 -16.06
C VAL A 77 -5.37 6.92 -14.79
N TRP A 78 -4.37 6.14 -14.39
CA TRP A 78 -3.62 6.42 -13.16
C TRP A 78 -2.95 7.80 -13.21
N SER A 79 -2.85 8.41 -12.06
CA SER A 79 -2.15 9.66 -11.82
C SER A 79 -1.74 9.72 -10.35
N GLY A 80 -0.51 10.14 -10.10
CA GLY A 80 0.04 10.16 -8.74
C GLY A 80 0.35 8.78 -8.18
N GLY A 81 0.49 8.70 -6.88
CA GLY A 81 1.01 7.57 -6.14
C GLY A 81 2.43 7.81 -5.66
N SER A 82 2.98 6.87 -4.92
CA SER A 82 4.36 6.97 -4.42
C SER A 82 5.31 6.11 -5.24
N PHE A 83 6.43 6.69 -5.61
CA PHE A 83 7.59 5.94 -6.09
C PHE A 83 8.70 5.96 -5.04
N ILE A 84 9.15 4.77 -4.63
CA ILE A 84 10.24 4.63 -3.67
C ILE A 84 11.26 3.64 -4.21
N TYR A 85 12.52 4.06 -4.22
CA TYR A 85 13.66 3.18 -4.47
C TYR A 85 14.63 3.25 -3.28
N VAL A 86 14.94 2.10 -2.69
CA VAL A 86 15.92 1.98 -1.62
C VAL A 86 17.11 1.20 -2.15
N PRO A 87 18.29 1.82 -2.30
CA PRO A 87 19.47 1.17 -2.86
C PRO A 87 19.98 0.01 -2.02
N LYS A 88 20.78 -0.84 -2.63
CA LYS A 88 21.40 -2.01 -2.02
C LYS A 88 22.07 -1.68 -0.70
N GLY A 89 21.73 -2.45 0.34
CA GLY A 89 22.32 -2.35 1.67
C GLY A 89 21.93 -1.12 2.48
N VAL A 90 21.04 -0.27 1.98
CA VAL A 90 20.54 0.91 2.71
C VAL A 90 19.43 0.52 3.67
N HIS A 91 19.58 0.88 4.93
CA HIS A 91 18.58 0.62 5.98
C HIS A 91 17.96 1.92 6.47
N ILE A 92 16.66 2.09 6.21
CA ILE A 92 15.92 3.26 6.67
C ILE A 92 15.28 2.93 8.02
N ASN A 93 15.79 3.55 9.10
CA ASN A 93 15.45 3.22 10.48
C ASN A 93 14.19 3.90 11.02
N PHE A 94 13.52 4.70 10.22
CA PHE A 94 12.26 5.37 10.53
C PHE A 94 11.27 5.22 9.37
N PRO A 95 9.95 5.28 9.61
CA PRO A 95 8.97 5.10 8.54
C PRO A 95 8.95 6.30 7.58
N LEU A 96 9.05 6.01 6.28
CA LEU A 96 8.67 6.97 5.24
C LEU A 96 7.15 7.06 5.20
N GLN A 97 6.59 8.27 5.08
CA GLN A 97 5.14 8.46 5.13
C GLN A 97 4.61 9.20 3.91
N ALA A 98 3.47 8.73 3.41
CA ALA A 98 2.65 9.46 2.46
C ALA A 98 1.21 9.56 2.96
N TYR A 99 0.56 10.66 2.64
CA TYR A 99 -0.82 10.91 2.98
C TYR A 99 -1.61 11.31 1.74
N PHE A 100 -2.66 10.54 1.46
CA PHE A 100 -3.53 10.74 0.30
C PHE A 100 -4.91 11.21 0.76
N ARG A 101 -5.44 12.23 0.11
CA ARG A 101 -6.75 12.77 0.44
C ARG A 101 -7.53 13.12 -0.82
N ILE A 102 -8.77 12.66 -0.90
CA ILE A 102 -9.75 13.13 -1.87
C ILE A 102 -10.36 14.42 -1.32
N ASN A 103 -10.21 15.55 -2.02
CA ASN A 103 -10.61 16.87 -1.55
C ASN A 103 -11.74 17.50 -2.35
N ALA A 104 -12.13 16.90 -3.48
CA ALA A 104 -13.18 17.40 -4.34
C ALA A 104 -14.34 16.42 -4.46
N GLU A 105 -15.55 16.96 -4.58
CA GLU A 105 -16.77 16.19 -4.80
C GLU A 105 -16.79 15.62 -6.23
N SER A 106 -17.35 14.44 -6.41
CA SER A 106 -17.48 13.77 -7.72
C SER A 106 -16.13 13.44 -8.39
N MET A 107 -15.04 13.37 -7.61
CA MET A 107 -13.73 12.99 -8.10
C MET A 107 -13.40 11.54 -7.74
N GLY A 108 -12.66 10.88 -8.63
CA GLY A 108 -12.02 9.60 -8.37
C GLY A 108 -10.52 9.78 -8.09
N GLN A 109 -9.94 8.85 -7.35
CA GLN A 109 -8.50 8.79 -7.12
C GLN A 109 -7.96 7.45 -7.64
N PHE A 110 -6.95 7.51 -8.51
CA PHE A 110 -6.41 6.35 -9.24
C PHE A 110 -4.90 6.30 -9.12
N GLU A 111 -4.38 6.33 -7.92
CA GLU A 111 -2.93 6.31 -7.71
C GLU A 111 -2.31 4.96 -8.06
N ARG A 112 -1.05 5.00 -8.52
CA ARG A 112 -0.22 3.84 -8.77
C ARG A 112 1.10 3.96 -8.03
N THR A 113 1.25 3.17 -6.98
CA THR A 113 2.44 3.16 -6.12
C THR A 113 3.38 2.04 -6.54
N MET A 114 4.67 2.37 -6.65
CA MET A 114 5.75 1.42 -6.92
C MET A 114 6.84 1.55 -5.86
N ILE A 115 7.19 0.45 -5.20
CA ILE A 115 8.29 0.38 -4.22
C ILE A 115 9.29 -0.69 -4.65
N ILE A 116 10.56 -0.30 -4.76
CA ILE A 116 11.67 -1.20 -5.05
C ILE A 116 12.64 -1.14 -3.88
N VAL A 117 12.81 -2.27 -3.19
CA VAL A 117 13.77 -2.43 -2.09
C VAL A 117 14.88 -3.34 -2.59
N ASP A 118 16.05 -2.77 -2.83
CA ASP A 118 17.17 -3.49 -3.43
C ASP A 118 17.84 -4.45 -2.42
N GLU A 119 18.78 -5.26 -2.89
CA GLU A 119 19.38 -6.34 -2.14
C GLU A 119 19.88 -5.90 -0.75
N GLY A 120 19.50 -6.62 0.29
CA GLY A 120 19.91 -6.36 1.66
C GLY A 120 19.39 -5.06 2.26
N ALA A 121 18.55 -4.30 1.55
CA ALA A 121 18.01 -3.03 2.03
C ALA A 121 16.77 -3.22 2.91
N SER A 122 16.40 -2.18 3.68
CA SER A 122 15.19 -2.26 4.48
C SER A 122 14.44 -0.93 4.56
N ILE A 123 13.09 -1.03 4.54
CA ILE A 123 12.19 0.12 4.64
C ILE A 123 10.93 -0.23 5.43
N HIS A 124 10.42 0.76 6.16
CA HIS A 124 9.04 0.80 6.62
C HIS A 124 8.33 1.99 5.95
N TYR A 125 7.33 1.70 5.13
CA TYR A 125 6.50 2.73 4.49
C TYR A 125 5.11 2.75 5.13
N VAL A 126 4.61 3.95 5.43
CA VAL A 126 3.29 4.17 6.03
C VAL A 126 2.46 5.04 5.12
N GLU A 127 1.29 4.57 4.76
CA GLU A 127 0.34 5.27 3.92
C GLU A 127 -0.95 5.56 4.69
N GLY A 128 -1.33 6.81 4.74
CA GLY A 128 -2.62 7.27 5.25
C GLY A 128 -3.53 7.71 4.10
N CYS A 129 -4.77 7.19 4.08
CA CYS A 129 -5.75 7.56 3.07
C CYS A 129 -7.05 8.01 3.74
N THR A 130 -7.56 9.17 3.35
CA THR A 130 -8.84 9.68 3.85
C THR A 130 -9.64 10.45 2.79
N ALA A 131 -10.94 10.56 3.03
CA ALA A 131 -11.81 11.50 2.33
C ALA A 131 -12.85 12.04 3.29
N PRO A 132 -13.21 13.32 3.21
CA PRO A 132 -14.37 13.86 3.91
C PRO A 132 -15.67 13.30 3.31
N MET A 133 -16.79 13.49 4.04
CA MET A 133 -18.12 13.13 3.54
C MET A 133 -18.60 14.18 2.55
N TYR A 134 -18.82 13.79 1.31
CA TYR A 134 -19.48 14.59 0.29
C TYR A 134 -20.89 14.07 0.01
N SER A 135 -21.67 14.82 -0.77
CA SER A 135 -23.04 14.42 -1.15
C SER A 135 -23.06 13.32 -2.21
N THR A 136 -22.01 13.21 -3.00
CA THR A 136 -21.87 12.23 -4.08
C THR A 136 -20.94 11.08 -3.71
N GLU A 137 -21.11 9.95 -4.37
CA GLU A 137 -20.20 8.81 -4.26
C GLU A 137 -18.90 9.06 -5.02
N SER A 138 -17.79 8.54 -4.50
CA SER A 138 -16.48 8.64 -5.13
C SER A 138 -15.78 7.29 -5.16
N LEU A 139 -14.91 7.12 -6.15
CA LEU A 139 -14.14 5.90 -6.36
C LEU A 139 -12.66 6.14 -6.03
N HIS A 140 -12.13 5.32 -5.14
CA HIS A 140 -10.70 5.14 -4.94
C HIS A 140 -10.28 3.79 -5.52
N SER A 141 -9.45 3.80 -6.54
CA SER A 141 -8.98 2.58 -7.21
C SER A 141 -7.46 2.65 -7.37
N ALA A 142 -6.76 2.15 -6.38
CA ALA A 142 -5.30 2.17 -6.33
C ALA A 142 -4.70 0.84 -6.80
N VAL A 143 -3.49 0.93 -7.36
CA VAL A 143 -2.62 -0.21 -7.61
C VAL A 143 -1.29 -0.01 -6.88
N VAL A 144 -0.87 -1.04 -6.14
CA VAL A 144 0.40 -1.02 -5.39
C VAL A 144 1.24 -2.22 -5.78
N GLU A 145 2.40 -1.94 -6.35
CA GLU A 145 3.39 -2.93 -6.78
C GLU A 145 4.66 -2.80 -5.92
N VAL A 146 5.13 -3.90 -5.33
CA VAL A 146 6.32 -3.90 -4.47
C VAL A 146 7.29 -4.99 -4.93
N VAL A 147 8.56 -4.62 -5.07
CA VAL A 147 9.68 -5.54 -5.31
C VAL A 147 10.56 -5.55 -4.08
N VAL A 148 10.76 -6.74 -3.49
CA VAL A 148 11.67 -6.94 -2.36
C VAL A 148 12.74 -7.91 -2.80
N LYS A 149 13.92 -7.37 -3.15
CA LYS A 149 15.02 -8.17 -3.69
C LYS A 149 15.68 -9.02 -2.59
N LYS A 150 16.68 -9.80 -2.96
CA LYS A 150 17.35 -10.76 -2.08
C LYS A 150 17.78 -10.13 -0.75
N ASP A 151 17.55 -10.82 0.36
CA ASP A 151 17.89 -10.41 1.74
C ASP A 151 17.26 -9.08 2.19
N ALA A 152 16.36 -8.49 1.39
CA ALA A 152 15.74 -7.21 1.71
C ALA A 152 14.47 -7.37 2.56
N ARG A 153 14.08 -6.28 3.21
CA ARG A 153 12.86 -6.23 4.02
C ARG A 153 12.01 -5.00 3.70
N CYS A 154 10.73 -5.23 3.44
CA CYS A 154 9.76 -4.18 3.25
C CYS A 154 8.58 -4.38 4.21
N ARG A 155 8.29 -3.40 5.04
CA ARG A 155 7.02 -3.29 5.76
C ARG A 155 6.20 -2.16 5.14
N TYR A 156 4.99 -2.48 4.71
CA TYR A 156 4.04 -1.50 4.19
C TYR A 156 2.82 -1.45 5.10
N THR A 157 2.63 -0.33 5.77
CA THR A 157 1.47 -0.09 6.63
C THR A 157 0.50 0.85 5.95
N THR A 158 -0.76 0.45 5.83
CA THR A 158 -1.82 1.32 5.33
C THR A 158 -2.85 1.56 6.42
N ILE A 159 -3.21 2.82 6.63
CA ILE A 159 -4.33 3.21 7.48
C ILE A 159 -5.34 3.95 6.60
N GLN A 160 -6.43 3.29 6.29
CA GLN A 160 -7.50 3.83 5.46
C GLN A 160 -8.71 4.16 6.34
N ASN A 161 -9.11 5.43 6.33
CA ASN A 161 -10.28 5.92 7.04
C ASN A 161 -11.14 6.76 6.09
N TRP A 162 -11.95 6.06 5.31
CA TRP A 162 -12.77 6.65 4.27
C TRP A 162 -14.17 7.03 4.77
N ALA A 163 -14.74 8.06 4.18
CA ALA A 163 -16.16 8.39 4.36
C ALA A 163 -17.07 7.27 3.80
N ASN A 164 -18.31 7.19 4.29
CA ASN A 164 -19.26 6.12 3.96
C ASN A 164 -19.84 6.17 2.53
N ASN A 165 -19.42 7.12 1.71
CA ASN A 165 -19.79 7.25 0.30
C ASN A 165 -18.63 6.86 -0.65
N ILE A 166 -17.53 6.31 -0.14
CA ILE A 166 -16.36 5.93 -0.94
C ILE A 166 -16.39 4.44 -1.29
N TYR A 167 -16.19 4.13 -2.57
CA TYR A 167 -15.83 2.79 -3.04
C TYR A 167 -14.31 2.69 -3.05
N ASN A 168 -13.77 1.81 -2.24
CA ASN A 168 -12.33 1.62 -2.04
C ASN A 168 -11.89 0.28 -2.63
N LEU A 169 -11.40 0.31 -3.87
CA LEU A 169 -11.14 -0.89 -4.69
C LEU A 169 -9.64 -0.94 -5.04
N VAL A 170 -8.87 -1.62 -4.21
CA VAL A 170 -7.40 -1.58 -4.22
C VAL A 170 -6.82 -2.95 -4.57
N THR A 171 -5.89 -2.97 -5.52
CA THR A 171 -5.09 -4.16 -5.85
C THR A 171 -3.65 -3.96 -5.36
N LYS A 172 -3.17 -4.85 -4.47
CA LYS A 172 -1.81 -4.81 -3.91
C LYS A 172 -1.10 -6.12 -4.16
N ARG A 173 0.14 -6.05 -4.69
CA ARG A 173 0.96 -7.24 -4.87
C ARG A 173 2.44 -6.95 -4.65
N ALA A 174 3.11 -7.87 -3.98
CA ALA A 174 4.55 -7.86 -3.80
C ALA A 174 5.18 -9.12 -4.37
N HIS A 175 6.37 -8.97 -4.96
CA HIS A 175 7.28 -10.07 -5.27
C HIS A 175 8.42 -10.05 -4.25
N ALA A 176 8.57 -11.14 -3.50
CA ALA A 176 9.66 -11.35 -2.55
C ALA A 176 10.62 -12.40 -3.11
N TYR A 177 11.88 -12.01 -3.25
CA TYR A 177 12.95 -12.86 -3.79
C TYR A 177 13.70 -13.61 -2.66
N ALA A 178 14.87 -14.18 -2.95
CA ALA A 178 15.59 -15.04 -2.02
C ALA A 178 15.79 -14.39 -0.63
N ASP A 179 15.39 -15.09 0.42
CA ASP A 179 15.51 -14.67 1.83
C ASP A 179 14.88 -13.30 2.15
N ALA A 180 14.12 -12.72 1.23
CA ALA A 180 13.44 -11.44 1.42
C ALA A 180 12.21 -11.57 2.32
N THR A 181 11.85 -10.50 3.00
CA THR A 181 10.66 -10.43 3.85
C THR A 181 9.75 -9.28 3.41
N MET A 182 8.50 -9.61 3.07
CA MET A 182 7.45 -8.63 2.81
C MET A 182 6.36 -8.70 3.89
N GLU A 183 6.07 -7.55 4.50
CA GLU A 183 5.04 -7.41 5.53
C GLU A 183 3.97 -6.40 5.08
N TRP A 184 2.73 -6.86 4.95
CA TRP A 184 1.56 -6.00 4.80
C TRP A 184 0.87 -5.80 6.15
N VAL A 185 0.64 -4.54 6.54
CA VAL A 185 -0.16 -4.18 7.72
C VAL A 185 -1.29 -3.26 7.25
N ASP A 186 -2.52 -3.74 7.29
CA ASP A 186 -3.68 -3.04 6.76
C ASP A 186 -4.73 -2.74 7.83
N GLY A 187 -5.00 -1.46 8.06
CA GLY A 187 -6.13 -0.95 8.82
C GLY A 187 -7.22 -0.43 7.88
N ASN A 188 -8.36 -1.13 7.82
CA ASN A 188 -9.48 -0.80 6.95
C ASN A 188 -10.66 -0.27 7.76
N LEU A 189 -10.90 1.03 7.67
CA LEU A 189 -11.96 1.75 8.37
C LEU A 189 -12.78 2.54 7.38
N GLY A 190 -14.08 2.66 7.64
CA GLY A 190 -14.95 3.46 6.79
C GLY A 190 -15.28 2.78 5.45
N SER A 191 -15.46 3.59 4.43
CA SER A 191 -15.94 3.31 3.06
C SER A 191 -17.34 2.66 2.99
N LYS A 192 -18.02 2.87 1.88
CA LYS A 192 -19.28 2.17 1.55
C LYS A 192 -18.99 0.73 1.20
N LEU A 193 -17.98 0.51 0.37
CA LEU A 193 -17.49 -0.78 -0.05
C LEU A 193 -15.97 -0.76 -0.09
N THR A 194 -15.32 -1.67 0.63
CA THR A 194 -13.91 -1.98 0.45
C THR A 194 -13.76 -3.33 -0.22
N MET A 195 -12.92 -3.41 -1.25
CA MET A 195 -12.43 -4.65 -1.83
C MET A 195 -10.90 -4.56 -1.91
N LYS A 196 -10.20 -5.31 -1.06
CA LYS A 196 -8.74 -5.24 -0.97
C LYS A 196 -8.13 -6.60 -0.57
N TYR A 197 -7.24 -7.11 -1.42
CA TYR A 197 -6.57 -8.40 -1.25
C TYR A 197 -5.07 -8.24 -1.45
N PRO A 198 -4.31 -7.77 -0.43
CA PRO A 198 -2.86 -7.74 -0.53
C PRO A 198 -2.32 -9.15 -0.76
N ALA A 199 -1.40 -9.27 -1.70
CA ALA A 199 -0.75 -10.53 -2.03
C ALA A 199 0.77 -10.44 -1.91
N VAL A 200 1.41 -11.56 -1.48
CA VAL A 200 2.87 -11.72 -1.57
C VAL A 200 3.13 -12.97 -2.39
N HIS A 201 3.85 -12.80 -3.49
CA HIS A 201 4.39 -13.88 -4.30
C HIS A 201 5.84 -14.13 -3.87
N MET A 202 6.07 -15.25 -3.23
CA MET A 202 7.39 -15.67 -2.77
C MET A 202 8.09 -16.41 -3.90
N LYS A 203 8.87 -15.66 -4.67
CA LYS A 203 9.43 -16.05 -5.97
C LYS A 203 10.62 -16.99 -5.87
N GLU A 204 11.39 -16.90 -4.76
CA GLU A 204 12.65 -17.61 -4.57
C GLU A 204 12.75 -18.22 -3.18
N PRO A 205 13.69 -19.19 -2.96
CA PRO A 205 13.83 -19.87 -1.67
C PRO A 205 14.10 -18.92 -0.50
N GLY A 206 13.58 -19.25 0.67
CA GLY A 206 13.76 -18.49 1.90
C GLY A 206 12.86 -17.26 2.02
N ALA A 207 12.15 -16.86 0.97
CA ALA A 207 11.27 -15.71 1.00
C ALA A 207 10.14 -15.86 2.03
N ARG A 208 9.76 -14.73 2.66
CA ARG A 208 8.72 -14.65 3.69
C ARG A 208 7.66 -13.64 3.37
N GLY A 209 6.39 -14.02 3.60
CA GLY A 209 5.25 -13.12 3.48
C GLY A 209 4.46 -13.05 4.78
N GLU A 210 4.25 -11.84 5.31
CA GLU A 210 3.43 -11.62 6.50
C GLU A 210 2.31 -10.64 6.20
N ILE A 211 1.08 -10.95 6.61
CA ILE A 211 -0.07 -10.07 6.39
C ILE A 211 -0.86 -9.95 7.70
N LEU A 212 -0.95 -8.74 8.22
CA LEU A 212 -1.86 -8.36 9.30
C LEU A 212 -2.95 -7.47 8.72
N SER A 213 -4.18 -7.95 8.69
CA SER A 213 -5.34 -7.18 8.24
C SER A 213 -6.32 -6.96 9.39
N ILE A 214 -6.67 -5.70 9.62
CA ILE A 214 -7.67 -5.29 10.61
C ILE A 214 -8.77 -4.57 9.86
N ALA A 215 -10.02 -5.01 10.03
CA ALA A 215 -11.18 -4.39 9.41
C ALA A 215 -12.24 -4.03 10.45
N PHE A 216 -12.81 -2.83 10.32
CA PHE A 216 -13.95 -2.39 11.11
C PHE A 216 -15.06 -1.93 10.20
N ALA A 217 -16.23 -2.58 10.29
CA ALA A 217 -17.42 -2.21 9.53
C ALA A 217 -18.54 -1.73 10.48
N SER A 218 -19.08 -0.56 10.18
CA SER A 218 -20.28 -0.02 10.83
C SER A 218 -21.52 -0.13 9.93
N GLY A 219 -22.66 0.37 10.38
CA GLY A 219 -23.91 0.28 9.62
C GLY A 219 -23.80 0.84 8.20
N GLY A 220 -24.22 0.05 7.20
CA GLY A 220 -24.19 0.40 5.78
C GLY A 220 -22.83 0.25 5.10
N GLN A 221 -21.84 -0.28 5.79
CA GLN A 221 -20.50 -0.54 5.22
C GLN A 221 -20.33 -2.01 4.87
N HIS A 222 -19.62 -2.27 3.77
CA HIS A 222 -19.23 -3.62 3.35
C HIS A 222 -17.71 -3.69 3.20
N GLN A 223 -17.09 -4.54 4.03
CA GLN A 223 -15.64 -4.75 4.04
C GLN A 223 -15.32 -6.14 3.50
N ASP A 224 -14.83 -6.21 2.27
CA ASP A 224 -14.33 -7.43 1.65
C ASP A 224 -12.79 -7.32 1.58
N ALA A 225 -12.16 -7.59 2.72
CA ALA A 225 -10.73 -7.49 2.91
C ALA A 225 -10.14 -8.88 3.18
N GLY A 226 -9.42 -9.39 2.21
CA GLY A 226 -8.73 -10.68 2.26
C GLY A 226 -7.22 -10.54 2.27
N ALA A 227 -6.55 -11.69 2.07
CA ALA A 227 -5.10 -11.75 1.97
C ALA A 227 -4.68 -12.99 1.16
N LYS A 228 -3.55 -12.92 0.46
CA LYS A 228 -3.04 -14.03 -0.34
C LYS A 228 -1.53 -14.18 -0.20
N LEU A 229 -1.07 -15.39 0.08
CA LEU A 229 0.34 -15.78 0.01
C LEU A 229 0.49 -16.86 -1.07
N VAL A 230 1.43 -16.64 -1.98
CA VAL A 230 1.72 -17.56 -3.09
C VAL A 230 3.14 -18.06 -2.93
N HIS A 231 3.28 -19.36 -2.69
CA HIS A 231 4.58 -20.03 -2.54
C HIS A 231 5.02 -20.54 -3.92
N GLU A 232 5.90 -19.82 -4.59
CA GLU A 232 6.41 -20.19 -5.93
C GLU A 232 7.77 -20.89 -5.87
N ALA A 233 8.40 -20.93 -4.70
CA ALA A 233 9.68 -21.56 -4.46
C ALA A 233 9.69 -22.40 -3.16
N PRO A 234 10.63 -23.34 -3.01
CA PRO A 234 10.76 -24.13 -1.79
C PRO A 234 11.27 -23.27 -0.61
N ASN A 235 11.07 -23.80 0.62
CA ASN A 235 11.52 -23.17 1.86
C ASN A 235 10.99 -21.75 2.11
N THR A 236 9.87 -21.40 1.52
CA THR A 236 9.19 -20.13 1.77
C THR A 236 8.24 -20.26 2.95
N THR A 237 8.06 -19.18 3.70
CA THR A 237 7.19 -19.15 4.88
C THR A 237 6.19 -18.00 4.81
N GLY A 238 5.00 -18.22 5.36
CA GLY A 238 3.99 -17.18 5.36
C GLY A 238 3.07 -17.21 6.58
N GLN A 239 2.61 -16.02 6.97
CA GLN A 239 1.62 -15.86 8.03
C GLN A 239 0.54 -14.85 7.62
N ILE A 240 -0.72 -15.22 7.81
CA ILE A 240 -1.86 -14.31 7.66
C ILE A 240 -2.58 -14.22 9.00
N ILE A 241 -2.72 -12.99 9.50
CA ILE A 241 -3.52 -12.66 10.67
C ILE A 241 -4.60 -11.68 10.22
N SER A 242 -5.86 -12.11 10.27
CA SER A 242 -7.00 -11.25 9.94
C SER A 242 -7.90 -11.10 11.16
N LYS A 243 -8.22 -9.85 11.50
CA LYS A 243 -9.13 -9.51 12.60
C LYS A 243 -10.19 -8.55 12.09
N SER A 244 -11.45 -8.82 12.40
CA SER A 244 -12.54 -7.95 11.98
C SER A 244 -13.55 -7.72 13.11
N ILE A 245 -14.09 -6.51 13.11
CA ILE A 245 -15.20 -6.12 13.98
C ILE A 245 -16.32 -5.59 13.07
N SER A 246 -17.50 -6.14 13.21
CA SER A 246 -18.71 -5.61 12.57
C SER A 246 -19.66 -5.11 13.63
N LYS A 247 -20.01 -3.81 13.56
CA LYS A 247 -21.00 -3.17 14.41
C LYS A 247 -22.30 -3.05 13.64
N ASP A 248 -23.28 -3.81 14.03
CA ASP A 248 -24.64 -3.70 13.51
C ASP A 248 -25.52 -2.91 14.56
N ARG A 249 -26.75 -2.56 14.15
CA ARG A 249 -27.70 -1.84 15.05
C ARG A 249 -28.06 -2.63 16.32
N LYS A 250 -27.87 -3.94 16.34
CA LYS A 250 -28.29 -4.83 17.43
C LYS A 250 -27.15 -5.57 18.11
N SER A 251 -26.01 -5.73 17.45
CA SER A 251 -24.88 -6.50 18.01
C SER A 251 -23.54 -6.08 17.42
N THR A 252 -22.49 -6.30 18.18
CA THR A 252 -21.11 -6.21 17.69
C THR A 252 -20.60 -7.63 17.48
N ARG A 253 -20.16 -7.97 16.28
CA ARG A 253 -19.51 -9.26 15.98
C ARG A 253 -18.02 -9.05 15.82
N LEU A 254 -17.25 -9.83 16.56
CA LEU A 254 -15.81 -9.96 16.40
C LEU A 254 -15.55 -11.27 15.68
N ASN A 255 -14.86 -11.21 14.55
CA ASN A 255 -14.32 -12.37 13.88
C ASN A 255 -12.79 -12.27 13.87
N SER A 256 -12.10 -13.33 14.25
CA SER A 256 -10.66 -13.44 14.13
C SER A 256 -10.32 -14.79 13.49
N SER A 257 -9.57 -14.75 12.40
CA SER A 257 -9.00 -15.94 11.78
C SER A 257 -7.48 -15.88 11.83
N HIS A 258 -6.88 -16.98 12.26
CA HIS A 258 -5.43 -17.18 12.20
C HIS A 258 -5.19 -18.35 11.26
N ALA A 259 -4.50 -18.11 10.14
CA ALA A 259 -4.05 -19.17 9.26
C ALA A 259 -2.54 -19.13 9.15
N ASN A 260 -1.87 -20.15 9.66
CA ASN A 260 -0.50 -20.47 9.29
C ASN A 260 -0.58 -21.47 8.15
N ILE A 261 -0.34 -21.03 6.93
CA ILE A 261 -0.38 -21.88 5.75
C ILE A 261 1.06 -22.11 5.32
N SER A 262 1.56 -23.33 5.55
CA SER A 262 2.81 -23.81 4.99
C SER A 262 2.45 -24.79 3.88
N TYR A 263 2.30 -24.30 2.64
CA TYR A 263 2.16 -25.14 1.46
C TYR A 263 3.37 -24.92 0.56
N ALA A 264 4.15 -25.97 0.37
CA ALA A 264 5.05 -26.07 -0.77
C ALA A 264 4.27 -26.78 -1.88
N VAL A 265 3.87 -26.05 -2.89
CA VAL A 265 3.38 -26.65 -4.14
C VAL A 265 4.61 -26.90 -4.99
N PHE A 266 5.04 -28.16 -5.07
CA PHE A 266 6.03 -28.59 -6.06
C PHE A 266 5.24 -28.84 -7.36
N CYS A 267 5.48 -28.03 -8.38
CA CYS A 267 5.17 -28.38 -9.76
C CYS A 267 6.39 -29.04 -10.39
#